data_631d7b16619dd39faa39f4f998eb313b
#
_entry.id   631d7b16619dd39faa39f4f998eb313b
#
_cell.length_a   1.000
_cell.length_b   1.000
_cell.length_c   1.000
_cell.angle_alpha   90.00
_cell.angle_beta   90.00
_cell.angle_gamma   90.00
#
_symmetry.space_group_name_H-M   'P 1'
#
loop_
_entity.id
_entity.type
_entity.pdbx_description
1 polymer ?
#
loop_
_entity_poly.entity_id
_entity_poly.type
_entity_poly.pdbx_seq_one_letter_code
_entity_poly.pdbx_strand_id
1 'polypeptide(L)'
;KNPVADSLKTALYLAQGGEFGFVMLNISSKINMVSPELEQAATAAILLSMIIAPFILGGSDAIVSRFVKSSWDMKALDLHSMLVETMSKSDHVLIIGFGRGGQTVGRVLAQENIPYFALDLDIGRVQVARNAGEPVSFGDAKRREVLEAAGLERAKMVVITLNNMHETQHVLDNIMSLHPSMPVYVRATNDDYVKIFTDMGAEEAVSDTKETSLVLASYAMLGNGATYSHVYQTITNIRHSRYASLEGLFVGSDDENGFGEEGKSICRHAFPLTGEAYAIGKTIRDLPLDNAGIKLLFIRRNTSRIENPDLDFQLQPNDILVVAGRQEEIISFENWSLQGNT
;
A
#
# COMPACT_ATOMS: atom_id res chain seq x y z
N LYS A 1 0.99 -21.71 -7.92
CA LYS A 1 0.17 -22.97 -8.00
C LYS A 1 -0.85 -22.86 -6.90
N ASN A 2 -2.14 -22.91 -7.24
CA ASN A 2 -3.19 -22.89 -6.24
C ASN A 2 -3.08 -24.14 -5.34
N PRO A 3 -3.40 -24.02 -4.04
CA PRO A 3 -3.49 -25.19 -3.15
C PRO A 3 -4.41 -26.26 -3.73
N VAL A 4 -4.07 -27.52 -3.55
CA VAL A 4 -4.86 -28.65 -4.09
C VAL A 4 -6.32 -28.59 -3.60
N ALA A 5 -6.56 -28.12 -2.37
CA ALA A 5 -7.89 -27.93 -1.82
C ALA A 5 -8.72 -26.92 -2.61
N ASP A 6 -8.15 -25.75 -2.95
CA ASP A 6 -8.85 -24.71 -3.73
C ASP A 6 -9.09 -25.18 -5.17
N SER A 7 -8.12 -25.89 -5.74
CA SER A 7 -8.27 -26.49 -7.07
C SER A 7 -9.39 -27.52 -7.10
N LEU A 8 -9.51 -28.36 -6.06
CA LEU A 8 -10.58 -29.36 -5.96
C LEU A 8 -11.94 -28.71 -5.72
N LYS A 9 -12.01 -27.65 -4.88
CA LYS A 9 -13.23 -26.86 -4.73
C LYS A 9 -13.68 -26.24 -6.05
N THR A 10 -12.76 -25.61 -6.77
CA THR A 10 -13.05 -25.01 -8.07
C THR A 10 -13.54 -26.06 -9.07
N ALA A 11 -12.93 -27.25 -9.09
CA ALA A 11 -13.37 -28.36 -9.93
C ALA A 11 -14.80 -28.82 -9.58
N LEU A 12 -15.14 -28.91 -8.28
CA LEU A 12 -16.51 -29.25 -7.83
C LEU A 12 -17.53 -28.19 -8.25
N TYR A 13 -17.15 -26.89 -8.21
CA TYR A 13 -18.03 -25.78 -8.62
C TYR A 13 -18.26 -25.77 -10.13
N LEU A 14 -17.30 -26.20 -10.92
CA LEU A 14 -17.37 -26.26 -12.38
C LEU A 14 -17.94 -27.58 -12.91
N ALA A 15 -18.16 -28.58 -12.05
CA ALA A 15 -18.63 -29.92 -12.45
C ALA A 15 -20.09 -29.97 -12.83
N GLN A 16 -20.88 -28.93 -12.57
CA GLN A 16 -22.31 -28.89 -12.90
C GLN A 16 -22.55 -28.54 -14.36
N GLY A 17 -23.58 -29.14 -14.96
CA GLY A 17 -24.09 -28.72 -16.27
C GLY A 17 -24.77 -27.33 -16.14
N GLY A 18 -24.28 -26.36 -16.88
CA GLY A 18 -24.84 -25.00 -16.86
C GLY A 18 -26.00 -24.81 -17.86
N GLU A 19 -26.70 -23.69 -17.75
CA GLU A 19 -27.79 -23.27 -18.66
C GLU A 19 -27.37 -23.23 -20.14
N PHE A 20 -26.11 -22.96 -20.43
CA PHE A 20 -25.57 -23.02 -21.79
C PHE A 20 -25.63 -24.43 -22.39
N GLY A 21 -25.61 -25.50 -21.58
CA GLY A 21 -25.78 -26.85 -22.02
C GLY A 21 -27.14 -27.05 -22.71
N PHE A 22 -28.22 -26.48 -22.16
CA PHE A 22 -29.54 -26.50 -22.79
C PHE A 22 -29.57 -25.79 -24.13
N VAL A 23 -28.93 -24.62 -24.22
CA VAL A 23 -28.89 -23.84 -25.46
C VAL A 23 -28.18 -24.66 -26.55
N MET A 24 -27.02 -25.24 -26.21
CA MET A 24 -26.25 -26.08 -27.14
C MET A 24 -27.03 -27.33 -27.60
N LEU A 25 -27.70 -28.03 -26.66
CA LEU A 25 -28.54 -29.17 -26.99
C LEU A 25 -29.69 -28.78 -27.91
N ASN A 26 -30.41 -27.69 -27.61
CA ASN A 26 -31.51 -27.21 -28.43
C ASN A 26 -31.08 -26.86 -29.86
N ILE A 27 -29.90 -26.20 -30.00
CA ILE A 27 -29.34 -25.88 -31.31
C ILE A 27 -28.99 -27.19 -32.05
N SER A 28 -28.29 -28.10 -31.38
CA SER A 28 -27.85 -29.36 -31.97
C SER A 28 -29.03 -30.25 -32.41
N SER A 29 -30.11 -30.26 -31.65
CA SER A 29 -31.37 -30.96 -31.99
C SER A 29 -32.02 -30.34 -33.23
N LYS A 30 -32.12 -29.03 -33.31
CA LYS A 30 -32.71 -28.34 -34.48
C LYS A 30 -32.02 -28.63 -35.80
N ILE A 31 -30.72 -28.90 -35.77
CA ILE A 31 -29.93 -29.23 -36.96
C ILE A 31 -29.77 -30.75 -37.14
N ASN A 32 -30.55 -31.57 -36.40
CA ASN A 32 -30.53 -33.03 -36.42
C ASN A 32 -29.15 -33.67 -36.19
N MET A 33 -28.28 -33.01 -35.38
CA MET A 33 -26.98 -33.57 -34.99
C MET A 33 -27.06 -34.58 -33.86
N VAL A 34 -28.16 -34.55 -33.07
CA VAL A 34 -28.37 -35.40 -31.89
C VAL A 34 -29.70 -36.12 -32.04
N SER A 35 -29.72 -37.40 -31.72
CA SER A 35 -30.98 -38.15 -31.72
C SER A 35 -31.89 -37.69 -30.56
N PRO A 36 -33.23 -37.81 -30.71
CA PRO A 36 -34.17 -37.40 -29.66
C PRO A 36 -33.96 -38.10 -28.32
N GLU A 37 -33.54 -39.36 -28.34
CA GLU A 37 -33.27 -40.15 -27.13
C GLU A 37 -32.05 -39.61 -26.39
N LEU A 38 -31.01 -39.23 -27.15
CA LEU A 38 -29.79 -38.66 -26.54
C LEU A 38 -30.04 -37.24 -26.02
N GLU A 39 -30.83 -36.44 -26.73
CA GLU A 39 -31.26 -35.12 -26.28
C GLU A 39 -32.03 -35.21 -24.94
N GLN A 40 -33.00 -36.11 -24.82
CA GLN A 40 -33.73 -36.32 -23.60
C GLN A 40 -32.82 -36.77 -22.43
N ALA A 41 -31.93 -37.70 -22.69
CA ALA A 41 -31.00 -38.18 -21.67
C ALA A 41 -30.04 -37.09 -21.19
N ALA A 42 -29.48 -36.29 -22.12
CA ALA A 42 -28.59 -35.20 -21.80
C ALA A 42 -29.31 -34.07 -21.03
N THR A 43 -30.53 -33.72 -21.45
CA THR A 43 -31.39 -32.76 -20.77
C THR A 43 -31.66 -33.16 -19.33
N ALA A 44 -32.07 -34.46 -19.14
CA ALA A 44 -32.28 -34.99 -17.80
C ALA A 44 -31.01 -34.96 -16.93
N ALA A 45 -29.85 -35.27 -17.49
CA ALA A 45 -28.57 -35.20 -16.79
C ALA A 45 -28.19 -33.78 -16.36
N ILE A 46 -28.39 -32.77 -17.22
CA ILE A 46 -28.18 -31.37 -16.89
C ILE A 46 -29.11 -30.94 -15.76
N LEU A 47 -30.41 -31.23 -15.85
CA LEU A 47 -31.38 -30.89 -14.81
C LEU A 47 -31.02 -31.52 -13.46
N LEU A 48 -30.66 -32.79 -13.45
CA LEU A 48 -30.25 -33.50 -12.24
C LEU A 48 -28.98 -32.89 -11.66
N SER A 49 -28.01 -32.54 -12.49
CA SER A 49 -26.76 -31.90 -12.01
C SER A 49 -27.05 -30.54 -11.38
N MET A 50 -27.96 -29.75 -11.93
CA MET A 50 -28.37 -28.44 -11.36
C MET A 50 -29.10 -28.60 -10.03
N ILE A 51 -29.94 -29.61 -9.87
CA ILE A 51 -30.64 -29.91 -8.60
C ILE A 51 -29.62 -30.35 -7.52
N ILE A 52 -28.63 -31.15 -7.90
CA ILE A 52 -27.64 -31.69 -6.97
C ILE A 52 -26.56 -30.65 -6.62
N ALA A 53 -26.29 -29.68 -7.51
CA ALA A 53 -25.23 -28.67 -7.34
C ALA A 53 -25.27 -27.94 -6.00
N PRO A 54 -26.39 -27.39 -5.49
CA PRO A 54 -26.42 -26.70 -4.20
C PRO A 54 -25.99 -27.59 -3.03
N PHE A 55 -26.31 -28.89 -3.08
CA PHE A 55 -25.90 -29.84 -2.05
C PHE A 55 -24.40 -30.15 -2.09
N ILE A 56 -23.83 -30.26 -3.31
CA ILE A 56 -22.39 -30.42 -3.49
C ILE A 56 -21.66 -29.14 -3.03
N LEU A 57 -22.17 -27.96 -3.37
CA LEU A 57 -21.60 -26.67 -2.96
C LEU A 57 -21.64 -26.52 -1.44
N GLY A 58 -22.78 -26.79 -0.81
CA GLY A 58 -22.94 -26.75 0.64
C GLY A 58 -22.06 -27.73 1.40
N GLY A 59 -21.80 -28.92 0.79
CA GLY A 59 -20.95 -29.98 1.35
C GLY A 59 -19.48 -29.93 0.87
N SER A 60 -19.11 -28.98 0.06
CA SER A 60 -17.79 -28.93 -0.60
C SER A 60 -16.61 -28.99 0.38
N ASP A 61 -16.71 -28.31 1.53
CA ASP A 61 -15.69 -28.36 2.58
C ASP A 61 -15.50 -29.74 3.18
N ALA A 62 -16.58 -30.46 3.43
CA ALA A 62 -16.55 -31.82 3.94
C ALA A 62 -16.01 -32.81 2.88
N ILE A 63 -16.38 -32.63 1.62
CA ILE A 63 -15.88 -33.43 0.51
C ILE A 63 -14.38 -33.22 0.33
N VAL A 64 -13.95 -31.97 0.24
CA VAL A 64 -12.52 -31.62 0.03
C VAL A 64 -11.67 -32.09 1.21
N SER A 65 -12.13 -31.92 2.46
CA SER A 65 -11.42 -32.39 3.65
C SER A 65 -11.21 -33.90 3.70
N ARG A 66 -12.05 -34.66 3.04
CA ARG A 66 -11.95 -36.15 2.98
C ARG A 66 -10.90 -36.63 1.97
N PHE A 67 -10.67 -35.86 0.90
CA PHE A 67 -9.71 -36.19 -0.17
C PHE A 67 -8.38 -35.53 -0.03
N VAL A 68 -8.35 -34.34 0.55
CA VAL A 68 -7.12 -33.61 0.87
C VAL A 68 -6.87 -33.79 2.35
N LYS A 69 -5.91 -34.66 2.71
CA LYS A 69 -5.45 -34.82 4.09
C LYS A 69 -5.33 -33.45 4.73
N SER A 70 -6.08 -33.30 5.79
CA SER A 70 -6.42 -32.07 6.49
C SER A 70 -5.41 -30.96 6.36
N SER A 71 -5.78 -29.88 5.69
CA SER A 71 -5.04 -28.62 5.78
C SER A 71 -4.93 -28.12 7.23
N TRP A 72 -5.74 -28.67 8.13
CA TRP A 72 -5.67 -28.44 9.58
C TRP A 72 -4.47 -29.11 10.23
N ASP A 73 -4.17 -30.37 9.86
CA ASP A 73 -3.01 -31.08 10.39
C ASP A 73 -1.71 -30.46 9.89
N MET A 74 -1.68 -30.01 8.61
CA MET A 74 -0.55 -29.26 8.09
C MET A 74 -0.42 -27.88 8.76
N LYS A 75 -1.53 -27.16 8.97
CA LYS A 75 -1.52 -25.87 9.68
C LYS A 75 -1.09 -26.00 11.15
N ALA A 76 -1.54 -27.06 11.84
CA ALA A 76 -1.12 -27.34 13.21
C ALA A 76 0.36 -27.74 13.30
N LEU A 77 0.85 -28.53 12.33
CA LEU A 77 2.27 -28.88 12.22
C LEU A 77 3.13 -27.66 11.84
N ASP A 78 2.64 -26.80 10.95
CA ASP A 78 3.34 -25.55 10.58
C ASP A 78 3.41 -24.57 11.75
N LEU A 79 2.31 -24.39 12.49
CA LEU A 79 2.28 -23.57 13.72
C LEU A 79 3.21 -24.16 14.81
N HIS A 80 3.19 -25.47 14.99
CA HIS A 80 4.06 -26.12 15.95
C HIS A 80 5.56 -26.01 15.58
N SER A 81 5.88 -26.22 14.29
CA SER A 81 7.25 -26.04 13.79
C SER A 81 7.73 -24.60 13.92
N MET A 82 6.84 -23.64 13.66
CA MET A 82 7.10 -22.20 13.83
C MET A 82 7.36 -21.86 15.30
N LEU A 83 6.53 -22.35 16.21
CA LEU A 83 6.74 -22.18 17.65
C LEU A 83 8.10 -22.73 18.09
N VAL A 84 8.46 -23.94 17.69
CA VAL A 84 9.75 -24.55 18.03
C VAL A 84 10.92 -23.73 17.48
N GLU A 85 10.82 -23.25 16.23
CA GLU A 85 11.87 -22.43 15.60
C GLU A 85 12.02 -21.06 16.27
N THR A 86 10.93 -20.47 16.76
CA THR A 86 10.93 -19.15 17.40
C THR A 86 11.15 -19.24 18.92
N MET A 87 10.96 -20.39 19.55
CA MET A 87 11.16 -20.56 21.01
C MET A 87 12.58 -20.22 21.48
N SER A 88 13.57 -20.43 20.64
CA SER A 88 14.98 -20.11 20.94
C SER A 88 15.35 -18.65 20.62
N LYS A 89 14.46 -17.88 20.03
CA LYS A 89 14.70 -16.50 19.61
C LYS A 89 13.99 -15.54 20.57
N SER A 90 14.75 -14.66 21.18
CA SER A 90 14.27 -13.50 21.93
C SER A 90 14.92 -12.25 21.35
N ASP A 91 14.30 -11.10 21.56
CA ASP A 91 14.78 -9.79 21.07
C ASP A 91 15.03 -9.73 19.56
N HIS A 92 14.32 -10.55 18.80
CA HIS A 92 14.42 -10.58 17.35
C HIS A 92 13.51 -9.54 16.69
N VAL A 93 13.79 -9.21 15.42
CA VAL A 93 12.92 -8.42 14.57
C VAL A 93 11.94 -9.35 13.85
N LEU A 94 10.63 -9.11 14.01
CA LEU A 94 9.60 -9.85 13.27
C LEU A 94 9.28 -9.12 11.96
N ILE A 95 9.57 -9.74 10.82
CA ILE A 95 9.31 -9.16 9.49
C ILE A 95 8.02 -9.76 8.93
N ILE A 96 7.04 -8.91 8.61
CA ILE A 96 5.79 -9.31 7.98
C ILE A 96 5.84 -8.98 6.48
N GLY A 97 5.86 -10.04 5.65
CA GLY A 97 6.10 -9.97 4.22
C GLY A 97 7.58 -10.16 3.87
N PHE A 98 7.90 -11.23 3.15
CA PHE A 98 9.27 -11.54 2.74
C PHE A 98 9.45 -11.42 1.22
N GLY A 99 8.79 -10.39 0.65
CA GLY A 99 8.99 -9.91 -0.71
C GLY A 99 10.33 -9.19 -0.87
N ARG A 100 10.50 -8.41 -1.94
CA ARG A 100 11.75 -7.68 -2.22
C ARG A 100 12.17 -6.78 -1.04
N GLY A 101 11.22 -6.03 -0.47
CA GLY A 101 11.49 -5.16 0.68
C GLY A 101 11.91 -5.97 1.93
N GLY A 102 11.13 -6.98 2.31
CA GLY A 102 11.42 -7.82 3.48
C GLY A 102 12.74 -8.57 3.35
N GLN A 103 13.08 -9.08 2.16
CA GLN A 103 14.38 -9.71 1.90
C GLN A 103 15.55 -8.72 2.05
N THR A 104 15.36 -7.48 1.60
CA THR A 104 16.40 -6.45 1.75
C THR A 104 16.60 -6.11 3.23
N VAL A 105 15.51 -5.92 3.98
CA VAL A 105 15.57 -5.71 5.44
C VAL A 105 16.26 -6.88 6.13
N GLY A 106 15.82 -8.11 5.85
CA GLY A 106 16.40 -9.32 6.45
C GLY A 106 17.90 -9.46 6.20
N ARG A 107 18.36 -9.19 4.97
CA ARG A 107 19.79 -9.23 4.62
C ARG A 107 20.61 -8.20 5.37
N VAL A 108 20.11 -6.97 5.50
CA VAL A 108 20.80 -5.91 6.26
C VAL A 108 20.88 -6.29 7.74
N LEU A 109 19.79 -6.79 8.32
CA LEU A 109 19.79 -7.26 9.71
C LEU A 109 20.78 -8.43 9.92
N ALA A 110 20.83 -9.37 8.98
CA ALA A 110 21.77 -10.48 9.02
C ALA A 110 23.23 -10.02 8.96
N GLN A 111 23.56 -9.03 8.14
CA GLN A 111 24.90 -8.44 8.06
C GLN A 111 25.35 -7.81 9.37
N GLU A 112 24.41 -7.21 10.10
CA GLU A 112 24.66 -6.60 11.40
C GLU A 112 24.50 -7.59 12.58
N ASN A 113 24.31 -8.90 12.29
CA ASN A 113 24.08 -9.94 13.29
C ASN A 113 22.85 -9.69 14.17
N ILE A 114 21.85 -8.98 13.66
CA ILE A 114 20.57 -8.74 14.34
C ILE A 114 19.64 -9.93 14.01
N PRO A 115 19.19 -10.68 15.03
CA PRO A 115 18.31 -11.82 14.79
C PRO A 115 16.96 -11.35 14.26
N TYR A 116 16.44 -12.05 13.27
CA TYR A 116 15.09 -11.79 12.75
C TYR A 116 14.35 -13.10 12.45
N PHE A 117 13.05 -12.99 12.31
CA PHE A 117 12.16 -14.03 11.82
C PHE A 117 11.15 -13.41 10.88
N ALA A 118 10.80 -14.09 9.80
CA ALA A 118 9.90 -13.53 8.79
C ALA A 118 8.68 -14.41 8.55
N LEU A 119 7.54 -13.77 8.24
CA LEU A 119 6.30 -14.38 7.78
C LEU A 119 6.00 -13.96 6.36
N ASP A 120 5.59 -14.90 5.50
CA ASP A 120 5.04 -14.60 4.18
C ASP A 120 3.91 -15.57 3.82
N LEU A 121 2.95 -15.09 3.01
CA LEU A 121 1.81 -15.87 2.49
C LEU A 121 2.15 -16.66 1.22
N ASP A 122 3.24 -16.35 0.55
CA ASP A 122 3.67 -17.02 -0.67
C ASP A 122 4.53 -18.23 -0.33
N ILE A 123 3.92 -19.43 -0.41
CA ILE A 123 4.58 -20.72 -0.13
C ILE A 123 5.82 -20.89 -1.00
N GLY A 124 5.77 -20.51 -2.29
CA GLY A 124 6.91 -20.64 -3.20
C GLY A 124 8.08 -19.77 -2.75
N ARG A 125 7.80 -18.54 -2.33
CA ARG A 125 8.81 -17.61 -1.81
C ARG A 125 9.40 -18.09 -0.50
N VAL A 126 8.58 -18.57 0.42
CA VAL A 126 9.03 -19.16 1.69
C VAL A 126 9.93 -20.36 1.44
N GLN A 127 9.55 -21.25 0.53
CA GLN A 127 10.35 -22.44 0.24
C GLN A 127 11.74 -22.12 -0.35
N VAL A 128 11.79 -21.16 -1.28
CA VAL A 128 13.07 -20.68 -1.84
C VAL A 128 13.94 -20.03 -0.77
N ALA A 129 13.34 -19.18 0.09
CA ALA A 129 14.07 -18.49 1.14
C ALA A 129 14.59 -19.47 2.22
N ARG A 130 13.78 -20.43 2.66
CA ARG A 130 14.21 -21.50 3.60
C ARG A 130 15.33 -22.34 3.05
N ASN A 131 15.27 -22.69 1.79
CA ASN A 131 16.37 -23.44 1.12
C ASN A 131 17.67 -22.62 1.05
N ALA A 132 17.57 -21.29 1.08
CA ALA A 132 18.71 -20.39 1.19
C ALA A 132 19.20 -20.17 2.65
N GLY A 133 18.54 -20.80 3.64
CA GLY A 133 18.89 -20.67 5.06
C GLY A 133 18.26 -19.47 5.76
N GLU A 134 17.33 -18.77 5.12
CA GLU A 134 16.65 -17.63 5.71
C GLU A 134 15.60 -18.07 6.76
N PRO A 135 15.51 -17.40 7.90
CA PRO A 135 14.55 -17.72 8.96
C PRO A 135 13.14 -17.20 8.63
N VAL A 136 12.47 -17.86 7.70
CA VAL A 136 11.15 -17.47 7.21
C VAL A 136 10.17 -18.62 7.31
N SER A 137 8.92 -18.33 7.66
CA SER A 137 7.84 -19.32 7.69
C SER A 137 6.61 -18.85 6.91
N PHE A 138 5.86 -19.83 6.41
CA PHE A 138 4.55 -19.57 5.84
C PHE A 138 3.57 -19.23 6.95
N GLY A 139 2.87 -18.10 6.83
CA GLY A 139 1.85 -17.71 7.79
C GLY A 139 1.08 -16.46 7.38
N ASP A 140 -0.22 -16.47 7.69
CA ASP A 140 -1.08 -15.30 7.51
C ASP A 140 -1.02 -14.41 8.76
N ALA A 141 -0.29 -13.32 8.68
CA ALA A 141 -0.13 -12.37 9.78
C ALA A 141 -1.43 -11.63 10.17
N LYS A 142 -2.51 -11.77 9.41
CA LYS A 142 -3.85 -11.31 9.82
C LYS A 142 -4.45 -12.18 10.92
N ARG A 143 -3.87 -13.36 11.18
CA ARG A 143 -4.32 -14.28 12.22
C ARG A 143 -3.47 -14.12 13.47
N ARG A 144 -4.14 -13.87 14.60
CA ARG A 144 -3.49 -13.67 15.89
C ARG A 144 -2.62 -14.85 16.31
N GLU A 145 -3.14 -16.07 16.11
CA GLU A 145 -2.42 -17.31 16.48
C GLU A 145 -1.11 -17.46 15.69
N VAL A 146 -1.05 -16.93 14.47
CA VAL A 146 0.16 -16.94 13.64
C VAL A 146 1.18 -15.93 14.14
N LEU A 147 0.77 -14.73 14.53
CA LEU A 147 1.63 -13.71 15.11
C LEU A 147 2.22 -14.20 16.45
N GLU A 148 1.40 -14.81 17.30
CA GLU A 148 1.85 -15.40 18.57
C GLU A 148 2.85 -16.53 18.34
N ALA A 149 2.56 -17.44 17.40
CA ALA A 149 3.46 -18.54 17.03
C ALA A 149 4.77 -18.04 16.41
N ALA A 150 4.75 -16.92 15.68
CA ALA A 150 5.94 -16.25 15.16
C ALA A 150 6.76 -15.53 16.24
N GLY A 151 6.32 -15.56 17.48
CA GLY A 151 7.04 -15.00 18.62
C GLY A 151 6.85 -13.49 18.79
N LEU A 152 5.69 -12.94 18.44
CA LEU A 152 5.38 -11.52 18.59
C LEU A 152 5.68 -11.01 20.01
N GLU A 153 5.31 -11.77 21.05
CA GLU A 153 5.58 -11.41 22.46
C GLU A 153 7.07 -11.29 22.81
N ARG A 154 7.92 -12.01 22.08
CA ARG A 154 9.36 -12.03 22.31
C ARG A 154 10.13 -11.18 21.30
N ALA A 155 9.43 -10.62 20.34
CA ALA A 155 10.02 -9.72 19.36
C ALA A 155 10.37 -8.36 19.99
N LYS A 156 11.49 -7.80 19.59
CA LYS A 156 11.90 -6.45 19.98
C LYS A 156 11.14 -5.38 19.20
N MET A 157 10.80 -5.66 17.95
CA MET A 157 10.07 -4.79 17.07
C MET A 157 9.46 -5.58 15.89
N VAL A 158 8.52 -4.97 15.20
CA VAL A 158 7.91 -5.53 13.98
C VAL A 158 8.18 -4.61 12.80
N VAL A 159 8.49 -5.20 11.64
CA VAL A 159 8.64 -4.48 10.36
C VAL A 159 7.64 -5.03 9.36
N ILE A 160 6.70 -4.22 8.91
CA ILE A 160 5.68 -4.62 7.93
C ILE A 160 6.08 -4.10 6.55
N THR A 161 6.32 -5.03 5.61
CA THR A 161 6.74 -4.72 4.23
C THR A 161 5.75 -5.17 3.16
N LEU A 162 4.48 -5.31 3.53
CA LEU A 162 3.41 -5.70 2.63
C LEU A 162 3.15 -4.63 1.57
N ASN A 163 2.70 -5.06 0.37
CA ASN A 163 2.34 -4.13 -0.70
C ASN A 163 0.88 -3.67 -0.61
N ASN A 164 0.01 -4.51 -0.05
CA ASN A 164 -1.41 -4.22 0.07
C ASN A 164 -1.68 -3.44 1.36
N MET A 165 -2.10 -2.19 1.23
CA MET A 165 -2.31 -1.29 2.37
C MET A 165 -3.45 -1.72 3.29
N HIS A 166 -4.53 -2.29 2.75
CA HIS A 166 -5.62 -2.84 3.57
C HIS A 166 -5.16 -4.04 4.40
N GLU A 167 -4.34 -4.92 3.83
CA GLU A 167 -3.75 -6.03 4.60
C GLU A 167 -2.80 -5.52 5.68
N THR A 168 -2.02 -4.49 5.36
CA THR A 168 -1.14 -3.80 6.32
C THR A 168 -1.94 -3.23 7.49
N GLN A 169 -3.06 -2.56 7.23
CA GLN A 169 -3.95 -2.04 8.28
C GLN A 169 -4.45 -3.14 9.21
N HIS A 170 -4.95 -4.25 8.67
CA HIS A 170 -5.42 -5.38 9.47
C HIS A 170 -4.32 -6.01 10.33
N VAL A 171 -3.12 -6.16 9.77
CA VAL A 171 -1.97 -6.70 10.50
C VAL A 171 -1.54 -5.75 11.62
N LEU A 172 -1.45 -4.46 11.34
CA LEU A 172 -1.10 -3.43 12.31
C LEU A 172 -2.11 -3.37 13.46
N ASP A 173 -3.41 -3.36 13.15
CA ASP A 173 -4.50 -3.38 14.14
C ASP A 173 -4.40 -4.60 15.06
N ASN A 174 -4.16 -5.79 14.52
CA ASN A 174 -3.96 -6.99 15.30
C ASN A 174 -2.75 -6.90 16.23
N ILE A 175 -1.62 -6.40 15.73
CA ILE A 175 -0.39 -6.24 16.54
C ILE A 175 -0.64 -5.23 17.66
N MET A 176 -1.21 -4.07 17.36
CA MET A 176 -1.51 -3.04 18.37
C MET A 176 -2.54 -3.51 19.39
N SER A 177 -3.52 -4.33 18.97
CA SER A 177 -4.50 -4.93 19.89
C SER A 177 -3.90 -5.96 20.83
N LEU A 178 -2.89 -6.73 20.38
CA LEU A 178 -2.18 -7.74 21.19
C LEU A 178 -1.11 -7.10 22.07
N HIS A 179 -0.33 -6.19 21.51
CA HIS A 179 0.80 -5.54 22.15
C HIS A 179 0.83 -4.03 21.83
N PRO A 180 0.09 -3.19 22.58
CA PRO A 180 -0.01 -1.74 22.30
C PRO A 180 1.32 -0.98 22.38
N SER A 181 2.31 -1.53 23.07
CA SER A 181 3.65 -0.94 23.23
C SER A 181 4.69 -1.49 22.24
N MET A 182 4.31 -2.37 21.32
CA MET A 182 5.23 -2.94 20.33
C MET A 182 5.67 -1.87 19.34
N PRO A 183 6.97 -1.59 19.17
CA PRO A 183 7.44 -0.72 18.11
C PRO A 183 7.19 -1.37 16.75
N VAL A 184 6.35 -0.74 15.91
CA VAL A 184 6.01 -1.24 14.57
C VAL A 184 6.44 -0.22 13.53
N TYR A 185 7.28 -0.68 12.60
CA TYR A 185 7.74 0.09 11.45
C TYR A 185 7.00 -0.39 10.20
N VAL A 186 6.38 0.52 9.48
CA VAL A 186 5.48 0.16 8.39
C VAL A 186 5.93 0.80 7.09
N ARG A 187 6.00 0.00 6.04
CA ARG A 187 6.20 0.51 4.68
C ARG A 187 4.86 0.98 4.11
N ALA A 188 4.80 2.23 3.66
CA ALA A 188 3.68 2.81 2.95
C ALA A 188 4.04 3.00 1.47
N THR A 189 3.23 2.45 0.56
CA THR A 189 3.42 2.63 -0.89
C THR A 189 2.91 3.97 -1.38
N ASN A 190 1.99 4.58 -0.63
CA ASN A 190 1.43 5.92 -0.87
C ASN A 190 1.55 6.77 0.40
N ASP A 191 1.79 8.05 0.23
CA ASP A 191 1.97 9.03 1.30
C ASP A 191 0.73 9.18 2.20
N ASP A 192 -0.48 9.00 1.65
CA ASP A 192 -1.74 9.07 2.40
C ASP A 192 -1.80 8.05 3.55
N TYR A 193 -1.19 6.88 3.34
CA TYR A 193 -1.15 5.82 4.35
C TYR A 193 -0.15 6.08 5.48
N VAL A 194 0.82 6.98 5.30
CA VAL A 194 1.79 7.32 6.36
C VAL A 194 1.05 7.85 7.59
N LYS A 195 0.15 8.81 7.39
CA LYS A 195 -0.65 9.36 8.49
C LYS A 195 -1.58 8.30 9.09
N ILE A 196 -2.26 7.53 8.26
CA ILE A 196 -3.18 6.47 8.71
C ILE A 196 -2.45 5.47 9.61
N PHE A 197 -1.29 4.96 9.18
CA PHE A 197 -0.54 3.99 9.98
C PHE A 197 0.04 4.59 11.27
N THR A 198 0.48 5.83 11.23
CA THR A 198 0.93 6.54 12.44
C THR A 198 -0.21 6.75 13.44
N ASP A 199 -1.39 7.16 12.96
CA ASP A 199 -2.59 7.33 13.81
C ASP A 199 -3.07 5.98 14.38
N MET A 200 -2.81 4.86 13.70
CA MET A 200 -3.08 3.50 14.17
C MET A 200 -2.05 2.99 15.20
N GLY A 201 -0.99 3.74 15.48
CA GLY A 201 0.01 3.40 16.49
C GLY A 201 1.33 2.84 15.94
N ALA A 202 1.58 2.94 14.64
CA ALA A 202 2.92 2.64 14.11
C ALA A 202 3.94 3.65 14.67
N GLU A 203 5.11 3.16 15.10
CA GLU A 203 6.24 4.00 15.53
C GLU A 203 6.73 4.90 14.41
N GLU A 204 6.87 4.32 13.20
CA GLU A 204 7.25 5.03 11.99
C GLU A 204 6.58 4.38 10.78
N ALA A 205 6.01 5.20 9.89
CA ALA A 205 5.53 4.78 8.59
C ALA A 205 6.37 5.43 7.49
N VAL A 206 7.03 4.61 6.68
CA VAL A 206 8.02 5.05 5.69
C VAL A 206 7.39 5.02 4.30
N SER A 207 7.33 6.18 3.65
CA SER A 207 6.85 6.31 2.28
C SER A 207 7.91 5.90 1.27
N ASP A 208 7.57 4.95 0.39
CA ASP A 208 8.45 4.54 -0.72
C ASP A 208 8.80 5.73 -1.62
N THR A 209 7.84 6.56 -1.95
CA THR A 209 8.01 7.70 -2.85
C THR A 209 8.93 8.75 -2.25
N LYS A 210 8.68 9.13 -0.99
CA LYS A 210 9.49 10.16 -0.30
C LYS A 210 10.93 9.69 -0.11
N GLU A 211 11.13 8.46 0.38
CA GLU A 211 12.49 7.92 0.59
C GLU A 211 13.27 7.76 -0.72
N THR A 212 12.63 7.26 -1.77
CA THR A 212 13.28 7.17 -3.09
C THR A 212 13.66 8.55 -3.61
N SER A 213 12.78 9.55 -3.44
CA SER A 213 13.04 10.93 -3.84
C SER A 213 14.19 11.56 -3.04
N LEU A 214 14.29 11.29 -1.74
CA LEU A 214 15.40 11.75 -0.91
C LEU A 214 16.74 11.12 -1.33
N VAL A 215 16.73 9.85 -1.72
CA VAL A 215 17.94 9.21 -2.27
C VAL A 215 18.37 9.88 -3.56
N LEU A 216 17.43 10.16 -4.49
CA LEU A 216 17.74 10.87 -5.74
C LEU A 216 18.25 12.30 -5.46
N ALA A 217 17.63 13.01 -4.51
CA ALA A 217 18.07 14.34 -4.08
C ALA A 217 19.49 14.30 -3.51
N SER A 218 19.84 13.26 -2.74
CA SER A 218 21.19 13.06 -2.21
C SER A 218 22.23 12.96 -3.34
N TYR A 219 21.94 12.16 -4.36
CA TYR A 219 22.84 12.05 -5.52
C TYR A 219 22.95 13.36 -6.30
N ALA A 220 21.86 14.10 -6.47
CA ALA A 220 21.88 15.40 -7.13
C ALA A 220 22.71 16.42 -6.34
N MET A 221 22.60 16.45 -5.02
CA MET A 221 23.42 17.32 -4.15
C MET A 221 24.91 16.97 -4.26
N LEU A 222 25.26 15.68 -4.18
CA LEU A 222 26.64 15.22 -4.33
C LEU A 222 27.21 15.57 -5.71
N GLY A 223 26.43 15.33 -6.78
CA GLY A 223 26.81 15.66 -8.14
C GLY A 223 27.03 17.18 -8.37
N ASN A 224 26.32 18.01 -7.58
CA ASN A 224 26.51 19.46 -7.57
C ASN A 224 27.60 19.95 -6.62
N GLY A 225 28.43 19.05 -6.04
CA GLY A 225 29.58 19.37 -5.23
C GLY A 225 29.32 19.57 -3.73
N ALA A 226 28.13 19.18 -3.25
CA ALA A 226 27.86 19.19 -1.80
C ALA A 226 28.68 18.08 -1.09
N THR A 227 29.10 18.37 0.15
CA THR A 227 29.84 17.38 0.94
C THR A 227 28.92 16.31 1.51
N TYR A 228 29.43 15.09 1.72
CA TYR A 228 28.67 14.01 2.34
C TYR A 228 28.02 14.41 3.68
N SER A 229 28.77 15.14 4.53
CA SER A 229 28.25 15.61 5.82
C SER A 229 27.05 16.55 5.66
N HIS A 230 27.10 17.46 4.69
CA HIS A 230 26.01 18.39 4.42
C HIS A 230 24.77 17.63 3.89
N VAL A 231 24.96 16.71 2.94
CA VAL A 231 23.89 15.87 2.42
C VAL A 231 23.25 15.05 3.55
N TYR A 232 24.07 14.38 4.37
CA TYR A 232 23.58 13.58 5.49
C TYR A 232 22.76 14.42 6.47
N GLN A 233 23.25 15.59 6.88
CA GLN A 233 22.51 16.49 7.77
C GLN A 233 21.19 16.95 7.16
N THR A 234 21.19 17.32 5.88
CA THR A 234 19.99 17.79 5.18
C THR A 234 18.93 16.69 5.14
N ILE A 235 19.30 15.48 4.72
CA ILE A 235 18.36 14.34 4.63
C ILE A 235 17.85 13.93 6.02
N THR A 236 18.74 13.91 7.02
CA THR A 236 18.36 13.58 8.40
C THR A 236 17.38 14.61 8.96
N ASN A 237 17.60 15.90 8.72
CA ASN A 237 16.68 16.95 9.15
C ASN A 237 15.30 16.83 8.48
N ILE A 238 15.25 16.47 7.19
CA ILE A 238 13.99 16.24 6.47
C ILE A 238 13.23 15.05 7.09
N ARG A 239 13.92 13.95 7.39
CA ARG A 239 13.31 12.78 8.06
C ARG A 239 12.82 13.15 9.46
N HIS A 240 13.62 13.82 10.28
CA HIS A 240 13.22 14.25 11.63
C HIS A 240 12.00 15.17 11.64
N SER A 241 11.87 16.04 10.64
CA SER A 241 10.67 16.86 10.47
C SER A 241 9.45 16.06 9.94
N ARG A 242 9.55 14.73 9.82
CA ARG A 242 8.54 13.87 9.20
C ARG A 242 8.09 14.38 7.83
N TYR A 243 9.06 14.82 7.03
CA TYR A 243 8.85 15.38 5.69
C TYR A 243 7.97 16.64 5.64
N ALA A 244 7.70 17.28 6.79
CA ALA A 244 6.87 18.49 6.86
C ALA A 244 7.38 19.63 5.96
N SER A 245 8.69 19.73 5.75
CA SER A 245 9.29 20.68 4.83
C SER A 245 9.02 20.37 3.34
N LEU A 246 8.57 19.15 3.03
CA LEU A 246 8.21 18.71 1.67
C LEU A 246 6.70 18.66 1.46
N GLU A 247 5.90 18.79 2.52
CA GLU A 247 4.45 18.85 2.42
C GLU A 247 4.03 20.15 1.74
N GLY A 248 3.26 20.03 0.67
CA GLY A 248 2.72 21.16 -0.09
C GLY A 248 3.52 21.57 -1.33
N LEU A 249 4.57 20.82 -1.72
CA LEU A 249 5.33 21.17 -2.90
C LEU A 249 4.75 20.66 -4.23
N PHE A 250 4.01 19.58 -4.24
CA PHE A 250 3.28 19.12 -5.46
C PHE A 250 2.22 18.10 -5.06
N VAL A 251 0.98 18.33 -5.47
CA VAL A 251 0.07 17.23 -5.80
C VAL A 251 0.43 16.85 -7.23
N GLY A 252 1.27 15.84 -7.38
CA GLY A 252 1.54 15.25 -8.69
C GLY A 252 0.27 14.57 -9.20
N SER A 253 0.13 14.50 -10.50
CA SER A 253 -0.96 13.86 -11.26
C SER A 253 -1.10 12.34 -11.08
N ASP A 254 -0.55 11.76 -10.01
CA ASP A 254 -0.54 10.32 -9.77
C ASP A 254 -1.66 9.84 -8.83
N ASP A 255 -2.56 10.75 -8.39
CA ASP A 255 -3.80 10.37 -7.73
C ASP A 255 -4.82 9.86 -8.78
N GLU A 256 -4.58 8.65 -9.31
CA GLU A 256 -5.51 7.92 -10.19
C GLU A 256 -6.89 7.63 -9.56
N ASN A 257 -7.13 8.02 -8.32
CA ASN A 257 -8.41 7.88 -7.61
C ASN A 257 -9.19 9.19 -7.46
N GLY A 258 -8.76 10.27 -8.09
CA GLY A 258 -9.41 11.59 -8.06
C GLY A 258 -10.20 11.93 -9.33
N PHE A 259 -10.62 10.98 -10.15
CA PHE A 259 -11.58 11.22 -11.24
C PHE A 259 -13.00 11.36 -10.69
N GLY A 260 -13.21 12.46 -9.94
CA GLY A 260 -14.52 13.06 -9.83
C GLY A 260 -14.64 14.07 -10.95
N GLU A 261 -15.62 13.87 -11.80
CA GLU A 261 -16.18 14.75 -12.87
C GLU A 261 -15.25 15.86 -13.39
N GLU A 262 -14.92 15.78 -14.66
CA GLU A 262 -14.17 16.78 -15.42
C GLU A 262 -14.55 18.20 -14.99
N GLY A 263 -13.58 18.96 -14.44
CA GLY A 263 -13.67 20.41 -14.24
C GLY A 263 -13.83 20.93 -12.81
N LYS A 264 -13.80 20.10 -11.74
CA LYS A 264 -14.01 20.58 -10.36
C LYS A 264 -12.91 20.22 -9.35
N SER A 265 -11.78 19.67 -9.75
CA SER A 265 -10.69 19.33 -8.82
C SER A 265 -10.00 20.60 -8.35
N ILE A 266 -9.98 20.84 -7.02
CA ILE A 266 -9.19 21.88 -6.39
C ILE A 266 -7.77 21.35 -6.26
N CYS A 267 -6.84 21.93 -7.01
CA CYS A 267 -5.40 21.60 -6.96
C CYS A 267 -4.68 22.52 -5.97
N ARG A 268 -3.57 22.04 -5.43
CA ARG A 268 -2.62 22.87 -4.67
C ARG A 268 -1.39 23.12 -5.53
N HIS A 269 -0.90 24.34 -5.53
CA HIS A 269 0.28 24.71 -6.30
C HIS A 269 1.19 25.65 -5.50
N ALA A 270 2.50 25.47 -5.67
CA ALA A 270 3.50 26.29 -5.01
C ALA A 270 4.45 26.87 -6.06
N PHE A 271 4.65 28.17 -6.06
CA PHE A 271 5.57 28.83 -6.98
C PHE A 271 6.39 29.91 -6.27
N PRO A 272 7.68 30.05 -6.62
CA PRO A 272 8.57 31.04 -6.02
C PRO A 272 8.37 32.41 -6.69
N LEU A 273 8.45 33.48 -5.89
CA LEU A 273 8.56 34.84 -6.40
C LEU A 273 10.05 35.12 -6.72
N THR A 274 10.38 35.04 -8.00
CA THR A 274 11.74 35.42 -8.49
C THR A 274 11.97 36.92 -8.33
N GLY A 275 13.23 37.37 -8.33
CA GLY A 275 13.60 38.76 -8.04
C GLY A 275 12.96 39.86 -8.88
N GLU A 276 12.32 39.51 -10.00
CA GLU A 276 11.59 40.42 -10.90
C GLU A 276 10.07 40.22 -10.90
N ALA A 277 9.55 39.36 -9.99
CA ALA A 277 8.13 39.04 -9.96
C ALA A 277 7.28 40.25 -9.59
N TYR A 278 6.20 40.48 -10.32
CA TYR A 278 5.32 41.66 -10.15
C TYR A 278 4.66 41.73 -8.76
N ALA A 279 4.45 40.61 -8.10
CA ALA A 279 3.89 40.56 -6.75
C ALA A 279 4.87 40.96 -5.63
N ILE A 280 6.18 41.11 -5.90
CA ILE A 280 7.14 41.51 -4.91
C ILE A 280 6.86 42.95 -4.47
N GLY A 281 6.89 43.18 -3.15
CA GLY A 281 6.60 44.48 -2.55
C GLY A 281 5.10 44.76 -2.37
N LYS A 282 4.22 43.95 -2.94
CA LYS A 282 2.76 44.04 -2.72
C LYS A 282 2.36 43.34 -1.39
N THR A 283 1.24 43.74 -0.85
CA THR A 283 0.65 43.11 0.33
C THR A 283 -0.33 41.98 -0.07
N ILE A 284 -0.67 41.11 0.85
CA ILE A 284 -1.67 40.05 0.59
C ILE A 284 -3.01 40.65 0.13
N ARG A 285 -3.36 41.85 0.63
CA ARG A 285 -4.56 42.60 0.24
C ARG A 285 -4.56 42.97 -1.26
N ASP A 286 -3.38 43.21 -1.83
CA ASP A 286 -3.23 43.62 -3.24
C ASP A 286 -3.30 42.43 -4.20
N LEU A 287 -3.30 41.19 -3.69
CA LEU A 287 -3.39 40.00 -4.52
C LEU A 287 -4.85 39.73 -4.93
N PRO A 288 -5.12 39.35 -6.18
CA PRO A 288 -6.47 39.09 -6.69
C PRO A 288 -7.01 37.72 -6.26
N LEU A 289 -6.86 37.34 -4.99
CA LEU A 289 -7.21 36.01 -4.48
C LEU A 289 -8.70 35.67 -4.66
N ASP A 290 -9.58 36.57 -4.23
CA ASP A 290 -11.03 36.36 -4.29
C ASP A 290 -11.56 36.38 -5.72
N ASN A 291 -11.04 37.25 -6.57
CA ASN A 291 -11.43 37.36 -7.97
C ASN A 291 -10.95 36.18 -8.83
N ALA A 292 -9.85 35.57 -8.43
CA ALA A 292 -9.26 34.44 -9.12
C ALA A 292 -9.75 33.08 -8.57
N GLY A 293 -10.61 33.04 -7.56
CA GLY A 293 -11.03 31.77 -6.95
C GLY A 293 -9.90 31.03 -6.21
N ILE A 294 -8.86 31.75 -5.85
CA ILE A 294 -7.63 31.21 -5.27
C ILE A 294 -7.66 31.37 -3.75
N LYS A 295 -7.34 30.31 -3.05
CA LYS A 295 -7.11 30.33 -1.60
C LYS A 295 -5.60 30.29 -1.32
N LEU A 296 -5.05 31.32 -0.71
CA LEU A 296 -3.70 31.31 -0.18
C LEU A 296 -3.65 30.39 1.05
N LEU A 297 -2.86 29.35 1.03
CA LEU A 297 -2.74 28.40 2.14
C LEU A 297 -1.68 28.87 3.15
N PHE A 298 -0.50 29.19 2.66
CA PHE A 298 0.60 29.74 3.45
C PHE A 298 1.67 30.34 2.54
N ILE A 299 2.58 31.10 3.13
CA ILE A 299 3.79 31.63 2.47
C ILE A 299 4.99 30.99 3.14
N ARG A 300 5.96 30.54 2.34
CA ARG A 300 7.23 30.07 2.85
C ARG A 300 8.32 31.11 2.53
N ARG A 301 8.93 31.63 3.60
CA ARG A 301 10.07 32.56 3.53
C ARG A 301 11.30 31.90 4.14
N ASN A 302 12.28 31.56 3.35
CA ASN A 302 13.44 30.75 3.73
C ASN A 302 12.98 29.38 4.32
N THR A 303 13.25 29.15 5.61
CA THR A 303 12.86 27.93 6.35
C THR A 303 11.57 28.11 7.14
N SER A 304 10.99 29.29 7.19
CA SER A 304 9.80 29.59 7.99
C SER A 304 8.53 29.49 7.16
N ARG A 305 7.52 28.79 7.68
CA ARG A 305 6.17 28.70 7.14
C ARG A 305 5.28 29.72 7.85
N ILE A 306 4.68 30.62 7.09
CA ILE A 306 3.80 31.69 7.57
C ILE A 306 2.38 31.27 7.22
N GLU A 307 1.65 30.73 8.19
CA GLU A 307 0.25 30.37 8.06
C GLU A 307 -0.65 31.57 8.34
N ASN A 308 -1.71 31.73 7.55
CA ASN A 308 -2.65 32.84 7.67
C ASN A 308 -1.95 34.21 7.77
N PRO A 309 -1.13 34.60 6.75
CA PRO A 309 -0.44 35.87 6.78
C PRO A 309 -1.46 37.03 6.90
N ASP A 310 -1.08 38.08 7.65
CA ASP A 310 -1.90 39.27 7.77
C ASP A 310 -2.11 39.91 6.39
N LEU A 311 -3.25 40.54 6.16
CA LEU A 311 -3.57 41.22 4.90
C LEU A 311 -2.54 42.28 4.50
N ASP A 312 -1.86 42.91 5.48
CA ASP A 312 -0.80 43.88 5.28
C ASP A 312 0.61 43.25 5.18
N PHE A 313 0.70 41.90 5.17
CA PHE A 313 1.95 41.18 5.00
C PHE A 313 2.54 41.44 3.62
N GLN A 314 3.77 41.95 3.56
CA GLN A 314 4.46 42.34 2.33
C GLN A 314 5.29 41.17 1.79
N LEU A 315 5.11 40.85 0.50
CA LEU A 315 5.83 39.82 -0.22
C LEU A 315 7.25 40.27 -0.54
N GLN A 316 8.21 39.35 -0.41
CA GLN A 316 9.63 39.57 -0.65
C GLN A 316 10.17 38.62 -1.74
N PRO A 317 11.33 38.95 -2.35
CA PRO A 317 11.99 38.02 -3.26
C PRO A 317 12.30 36.69 -2.59
N ASN A 318 12.12 35.61 -3.33
CA ASN A 318 12.25 34.20 -2.89
C ASN A 318 11.19 33.73 -1.91
N ASP A 319 10.11 34.48 -1.66
CA ASP A 319 8.93 33.93 -1.02
C ASP A 319 8.29 32.87 -1.93
N ILE A 320 7.87 31.76 -1.37
CA ILE A 320 7.11 30.74 -2.08
C ILE A 320 5.65 30.86 -1.64
N LEU A 321 4.79 31.17 -2.60
CA LEU A 321 3.34 31.21 -2.38
C LEU A 321 2.78 29.82 -2.58
N VAL A 322 2.03 29.32 -1.60
CA VAL A 322 1.30 28.03 -1.69
C VAL A 322 -0.19 28.31 -1.71
N VAL A 323 -0.80 28.01 -2.84
CA VAL A 323 -2.19 28.33 -3.15
C VAL A 323 -3.01 27.10 -3.48
N ALA A 324 -4.34 27.20 -3.35
CA ALA A 324 -5.28 26.16 -3.77
C ALA A 324 -6.38 26.81 -4.63
N GLY A 325 -6.73 26.14 -5.73
CA GLY A 325 -7.76 26.59 -6.67
C GLY A 325 -7.93 25.61 -7.83
N ARG A 326 -8.70 25.98 -8.83
CA ARG A 326 -8.75 25.19 -10.07
C ARG A 326 -7.47 25.43 -10.87
N GLN A 327 -7.07 24.45 -11.65
CA GLN A 327 -5.82 24.51 -12.43
C GLN A 327 -5.69 25.76 -13.30
N GLU A 328 -6.76 26.13 -14.00
CA GLU A 328 -6.78 27.34 -14.85
C GLU A 328 -6.65 28.64 -14.03
N GLU A 329 -7.31 28.70 -12.88
CA GLU A 329 -7.26 29.82 -11.95
C GLU A 329 -5.87 29.98 -11.34
N ILE A 330 -5.22 28.87 -10.99
CA ILE A 330 -3.85 28.84 -10.46
C ILE A 330 -2.86 29.35 -11.52
N ILE A 331 -2.94 28.86 -12.75
CA ILE A 331 -2.06 29.30 -13.85
C ILE A 331 -2.21 30.81 -14.10
N SER A 332 -3.45 31.31 -14.12
CA SER A 332 -3.73 32.73 -14.28
C SER A 332 -3.16 33.56 -13.13
N PHE A 333 -3.32 33.08 -11.90
CA PHE A 333 -2.78 33.75 -10.71
C PHE A 333 -1.25 33.73 -10.65
N GLU A 334 -0.63 32.63 -11.03
CA GLU A 334 0.83 32.52 -11.12
C GLU A 334 1.39 33.49 -12.16
N ASN A 335 0.80 33.52 -13.38
CA ASN A 335 1.19 34.46 -14.43
C ASN A 335 1.04 35.91 -13.98
N TRP A 336 -0.07 36.25 -13.34
CA TRP A 336 -0.27 37.59 -12.78
C TRP A 336 0.79 37.89 -11.70
N SER A 337 1.07 36.95 -10.82
CA SER A 337 2.05 37.15 -9.75
C SER A 337 3.48 37.38 -10.26
N LEU A 338 3.84 36.72 -11.35
CA LEU A 338 5.16 36.83 -11.96
C LEU A 338 5.31 37.99 -12.94
N GLN A 339 4.31 38.26 -13.78
CA GLN A 339 4.40 39.17 -14.94
C GLN A 339 3.49 40.38 -14.86
N GLY A 340 2.50 40.40 -13.97
CA GLY A 340 1.55 41.51 -13.83
C GLY A 340 0.48 41.60 -14.91
N ASN A 341 0.41 40.61 -15.83
CA ASN A 341 -0.59 40.56 -16.91
C ASN A 341 -1.74 39.63 -16.52
N THR A 342 -2.97 40.12 -16.72
CA THR A 342 -4.23 39.36 -16.58
C THR A 342 -4.47 38.49 -17.81
#